data_560d9975bba6da26f277c1d3962df9ce
#
_entry.id   560d9975bba6da26f277c1d3962df9ce
#
_cell.length_a   1.000
_cell.length_b   1.000
_cell.length_c   1.000
_cell.angle_alpha   90.00
_cell.angle_beta   90.00
_cell.angle_gamma   90.00
#
_symmetry.space_group_name_H-M   'P 1'
#
loop_
_entity.id
_entity.type
_entity.pdbx_description
1 polymer ?
#
loop_
_entity_poly.entity_id
_entity_poly.type
_entity_poly.pdbx_seq_one_letter_code
_entity_poly.pdbx_strand_id
1 'polypeptide(L)'
;MRSLKEIDNEADFRFFGGDLMTAVGGTRVRHYRDLAYMGLIPVLLHLPTILKNMKFCKQDIQSWQPDCVILVDYPGFNLKIAKYVKSRTNIPVYYYISPKIWAWKEHRIKNIRRDVDELFSILPFEVDFFEKKHHYPIHYVGNPTADEVRSYLASSPPSGGEDKPIIALLAGSRRQEIKDNLPAMIEAVSPYMNDYRVILAGAPGIDADYYATFVKGSGVEVVYNETYPLLAKAHAALVTSGTATLETALFNVPQVVCYKLPLPKIARIVRRYLIKVPYISLVNLIADREVVTELLADTFTVDHIRHELERILSGPDRDRMLEGYAEVSRRLGTQCAPDNAARLIYGFCAQHL
;
A
#
# COMPACT_ATOMS: atom_id res chain seq x y z
N MET A 1 -10.81 -12.57 -7.28
CA MET A 1 -11.50 -13.88 -7.11
C MET A 1 -13.02 -13.72 -7.00
N ARG A 2 -13.59 -12.95 -6.04
CA ARG A 2 -15.06 -12.77 -5.97
C ARG A 2 -15.60 -12.25 -7.29
N SER A 3 -15.14 -11.12 -7.78
CA SER A 3 -15.60 -10.52 -9.02
C SER A 3 -15.39 -11.42 -10.26
N LEU A 4 -14.38 -12.29 -10.26
CA LEU A 4 -14.22 -13.31 -11.31
C LEU A 4 -15.32 -14.38 -11.20
N LYS A 5 -15.67 -14.84 -9.99
CA LYS A 5 -16.77 -15.78 -9.78
C LYS A 5 -18.14 -15.19 -10.10
N GLU A 6 -18.30 -13.89 -9.98
CA GLU A 6 -19.55 -13.21 -10.39
C GLU A 6 -19.69 -13.15 -11.94
N ILE A 7 -18.57 -13.16 -12.66
CA ILE A 7 -18.54 -13.21 -14.14
C ILE A 7 -18.67 -14.66 -14.62
N ASP A 8 -17.96 -15.57 -13.95
CA ASP A 8 -17.90 -16.99 -14.30
C ASP A 8 -17.98 -17.82 -13.01
N ASN A 9 -19.14 -18.41 -12.75
CA ASN A 9 -19.40 -19.23 -11.57
C ASN A 9 -18.69 -20.60 -11.60
N GLU A 10 -18.27 -21.05 -12.79
CA GLU A 10 -17.50 -22.28 -12.97
C GLU A 10 -15.99 -22.07 -12.82
N ALA A 11 -15.53 -20.82 -12.64
CA ALA A 11 -14.12 -20.52 -12.46
C ALA A 11 -13.54 -21.23 -11.24
N ASP A 12 -12.58 -22.13 -11.47
CA ASP A 12 -11.81 -22.79 -10.42
C ASP A 12 -10.52 -22.04 -10.11
N PHE A 13 -10.19 -21.94 -8.84
CA PHE A 13 -9.02 -21.22 -8.35
C PHE A 13 -8.08 -22.12 -7.58
N ARG A 14 -6.82 -22.10 -8.01
CA ARG A 14 -5.72 -22.73 -7.29
C ARG A 14 -4.70 -21.66 -6.94
N PHE A 15 -4.42 -21.44 -5.64
CA PHE A 15 -3.71 -20.24 -5.23
C PHE A 15 -2.74 -20.41 -4.07
N PHE A 16 -1.78 -19.51 -4.05
CA PHE A 16 -0.88 -19.20 -2.95
C PHE A 16 -1.40 -17.92 -2.29
N GLY A 17 -2.06 -18.03 -1.14
CA GLY A 17 -2.79 -16.90 -0.57
C GLY A 17 -3.10 -17.07 0.92
N GLY A 18 -3.97 -16.22 1.42
CA GLY A 18 -4.38 -16.19 2.83
C GLY A 18 -5.82 -16.64 3.06
N ASP A 19 -6.26 -16.44 4.30
CA ASP A 19 -7.57 -16.91 4.76
C ASP A 19 -8.73 -16.21 4.05
N LEU A 20 -8.58 -14.92 3.69
CA LEU A 20 -9.61 -14.20 2.91
C LEU A 20 -9.80 -14.79 1.51
N MET A 21 -8.74 -15.24 0.86
CA MET A 21 -8.86 -15.94 -0.43
C MET A 21 -9.50 -17.31 -0.24
N THR A 22 -9.15 -18.02 0.83
CA THR A 22 -9.75 -19.31 1.17
C THR A 22 -11.25 -19.19 1.40
N ALA A 23 -11.70 -18.11 2.01
CA ALA A 23 -13.13 -17.83 2.25
C ALA A 23 -13.93 -17.60 0.94
N VAL A 24 -13.28 -17.20 -0.15
CA VAL A 24 -13.93 -17.09 -1.47
C VAL A 24 -14.10 -18.45 -2.15
N GLY A 25 -13.29 -19.45 -1.78
CA GLY A 25 -13.30 -20.80 -2.33
C GLY A 25 -12.11 -21.07 -3.25
N GLY A 26 -12.04 -22.28 -3.79
CA GLY A 26 -10.91 -22.81 -4.54
C GLY A 26 -9.88 -23.52 -3.66
N THR A 27 -8.78 -23.97 -4.25
CA THR A 27 -7.74 -24.76 -3.57
C THR A 27 -6.56 -23.89 -3.13
N ARG A 28 -6.41 -23.68 -1.81
CA ARG A 28 -5.22 -23.05 -1.26
C ARG A 28 -4.06 -24.04 -1.22
N VAL A 29 -3.08 -23.84 -2.09
CA VAL A 29 -1.90 -24.69 -2.20
C VAL A 29 -0.89 -24.41 -1.08
N ARG A 30 -0.67 -23.11 -0.76
CA ARG A 30 0.16 -22.66 0.35
C ARG A 30 -0.34 -21.36 0.94
N HIS A 31 -0.10 -21.19 2.22
CA HIS A 31 -0.38 -19.93 2.89
C HIS A 31 0.74 -18.90 2.58
N TYR A 32 0.37 -17.63 2.36
CA TYR A 32 1.35 -16.57 2.03
C TYR A 32 2.38 -16.33 3.14
N ARG A 33 2.06 -16.63 4.40
CA ARG A 33 3.01 -16.53 5.54
C ARG A 33 4.25 -17.39 5.34
N ASP A 34 4.12 -18.49 4.60
CA ASP A 34 5.24 -19.38 4.27
C ASP A 34 6.08 -18.87 3.10
N LEU A 35 5.63 -17.81 2.42
CA LEU A 35 6.23 -17.28 1.20
C LEU A 35 6.80 -15.87 1.36
N ALA A 36 6.16 -15.04 2.19
CA ALA A 36 6.39 -13.61 2.25
C ALA A 36 7.47 -13.25 3.28
N TYR A 37 8.72 -13.35 2.88
CA TYR A 37 9.85 -12.79 3.63
C TYR A 37 10.19 -11.41 3.06
N MET A 38 10.10 -10.36 3.87
CA MET A 38 10.42 -8.99 3.49
C MET A 38 11.66 -8.49 4.23
N GLY A 39 12.52 -7.75 3.52
CA GLY A 39 13.79 -7.24 4.02
C GLY A 39 14.98 -8.11 3.64
N LEU A 40 16.18 -7.50 3.63
CA LEU A 40 17.39 -8.19 3.15
C LEU A 40 17.78 -9.38 4.04
N ILE A 41 17.79 -9.19 5.36
CA ILE A 41 18.21 -10.20 6.32
C ILE A 41 17.22 -11.38 6.36
N PRO A 42 15.89 -11.18 6.52
CA PRO A 42 14.95 -12.29 6.47
C PRO A 42 14.98 -13.07 5.15
N VAL A 43 15.14 -12.39 4.02
CA VAL A 43 15.24 -13.04 2.70
C VAL A 43 16.49 -13.92 2.61
N LEU A 44 17.64 -13.47 3.12
CA LEU A 44 18.87 -14.26 3.12
C LEU A 44 18.77 -15.48 4.04
N LEU A 45 18.21 -15.32 5.24
CA LEU A 45 18.03 -16.42 6.20
C LEU A 45 17.07 -17.51 5.70
N HIS A 46 16.04 -17.13 4.93
CA HIS A 46 15.01 -18.03 4.42
C HIS A 46 15.16 -18.36 2.93
N LEU A 47 16.32 -18.09 2.35
CA LEU A 47 16.57 -18.33 0.92
C LEU A 47 16.28 -19.78 0.48
N PRO A 48 16.69 -20.85 1.23
CA PRO A 48 16.34 -22.22 0.88
C PRO A 48 14.83 -22.47 0.83
N THR A 49 14.08 -21.91 1.78
CA THR A 49 12.61 -22.02 1.84
C THR A 49 11.96 -21.31 0.63
N ILE A 50 12.44 -20.13 0.28
CA ILE A 50 11.96 -19.38 -0.89
C ILE A 50 12.21 -20.17 -2.18
N LEU A 51 13.39 -20.77 -2.32
CA LEU A 51 13.73 -21.60 -3.49
C LEU A 51 12.88 -22.88 -3.56
N LYS A 52 12.65 -23.54 -2.41
CA LYS A 52 11.76 -24.70 -2.32
C LYS A 52 10.34 -24.36 -2.71
N ASN A 53 9.80 -23.23 -2.20
CA ASN A 53 8.48 -22.76 -2.55
C ASN A 53 8.36 -22.39 -4.03
N MET A 54 9.39 -21.78 -4.61
CA MET A 54 9.43 -21.47 -6.04
C MET A 54 9.44 -22.73 -6.91
N LYS A 55 10.23 -23.75 -6.53
CA LYS A 55 10.23 -25.06 -7.22
C LYS A 55 8.85 -25.70 -7.14
N PHE A 56 8.24 -25.70 -5.96
CA PHE A 56 6.93 -26.26 -5.76
C PHE A 56 5.85 -25.53 -6.58
N CYS A 57 5.85 -24.19 -6.59
CA CYS A 57 4.92 -23.39 -7.40
C CYS A 57 5.02 -23.72 -8.91
N LYS A 58 6.24 -23.87 -9.42
CA LYS A 58 6.49 -24.24 -10.81
C LYS A 58 5.94 -25.64 -11.17
N GLN A 59 6.16 -26.61 -10.26
CA GLN A 59 5.64 -27.97 -10.42
C GLN A 59 4.12 -28.00 -10.37
N ASP A 60 3.53 -27.22 -9.48
CA ASP A 60 2.09 -27.13 -9.30
C ASP A 60 1.40 -26.54 -10.56
N ILE A 61 1.92 -25.43 -11.10
CA ILE A 61 1.43 -24.86 -12.35
C ILE A 61 1.53 -25.86 -13.51
N GLN A 62 2.65 -26.57 -13.62
CA GLN A 62 2.87 -27.55 -14.68
C GLN A 62 1.94 -28.77 -14.55
N SER A 63 1.60 -29.18 -13.34
CA SER A 63 0.73 -30.35 -13.11
C SER A 63 -0.74 -30.00 -13.27
N TRP A 64 -1.16 -28.79 -12.87
CA TRP A 64 -2.55 -28.37 -12.92
C TRP A 64 -2.96 -27.79 -14.29
N GLN A 65 -2.00 -27.25 -15.05
CA GLN A 65 -2.25 -26.67 -16.38
C GLN A 65 -3.39 -25.63 -16.39
N PRO A 66 -3.29 -24.51 -15.62
CA PRO A 66 -4.35 -23.51 -15.59
C PRO A 66 -4.51 -22.80 -16.93
N ASP A 67 -5.69 -22.27 -17.22
CA ASP A 67 -5.97 -21.43 -18.38
C ASP A 67 -5.20 -20.13 -18.37
N CYS A 68 -4.93 -19.57 -17.18
CA CYS A 68 -4.07 -18.41 -17.00
C CYS A 68 -3.38 -18.40 -15.61
N VAL A 69 -2.28 -17.66 -15.52
CA VAL A 69 -1.59 -17.40 -14.26
C VAL A 69 -1.72 -15.93 -13.90
N ILE A 70 -2.37 -15.62 -12.77
CA ILE A 70 -2.53 -14.27 -12.25
C ILE A 70 -1.52 -14.04 -11.13
N LEU A 71 -0.56 -13.16 -11.34
CA LEU A 71 0.46 -12.77 -10.39
C LEU A 71 0.03 -11.49 -9.68
N VAL A 72 0.04 -11.50 -8.34
CA VAL A 72 -0.39 -10.34 -7.55
C VAL A 72 0.80 -9.76 -6.80
N ASP A 73 1.17 -8.50 -7.10
CA ASP A 73 2.32 -7.81 -6.47
C ASP A 73 3.59 -8.70 -6.33
N TYR A 74 4.35 -8.59 -5.25
CA TYR A 74 5.50 -9.43 -4.86
C TYR A 74 6.52 -9.73 -5.98
N PRO A 75 7.10 -8.71 -6.62
CA PRO A 75 7.85 -8.86 -7.88
C PRO A 75 9.13 -9.69 -7.75
N GLY A 76 9.68 -9.85 -6.55
CA GLY A 76 10.88 -10.67 -6.31
C GLY A 76 10.67 -12.16 -6.60
N PHE A 77 9.48 -12.66 -6.34
CA PHE A 77 9.06 -14.03 -6.59
C PHE A 77 8.31 -14.13 -7.92
N ASN A 78 7.30 -13.31 -8.12
CA ASN A 78 6.35 -13.38 -9.22
C ASN A 78 7.01 -13.21 -10.60
N LEU A 79 7.97 -12.30 -10.77
CA LEU A 79 8.68 -12.18 -12.06
C LEU A 79 9.53 -13.41 -12.42
N LYS A 80 9.96 -14.21 -11.43
CA LYS A 80 10.66 -15.47 -11.70
C LYS A 80 9.68 -16.59 -12.08
N ILE A 81 8.47 -16.57 -11.54
CA ILE A 81 7.37 -17.46 -11.97
C ILE A 81 6.94 -17.09 -13.37
N ALA A 82 6.69 -15.79 -13.67
CA ALA A 82 6.36 -15.32 -15.02
C ALA A 82 7.35 -15.85 -16.06
N LYS A 83 8.66 -15.63 -15.81
CA LYS A 83 9.72 -16.14 -16.69
C LYS A 83 9.64 -17.65 -16.92
N TYR A 84 9.35 -18.42 -15.86
CA TYR A 84 9.25 -19.88 -15.97
C TYR A 84 8.05 -20.28 -16.83
N VAL A 85 6.87 -19.72 -16.56
CA VAL A 85 5.63 -20.02 -17.30
C VAL A 85 5.81 -19.70 -18.79
N LYS A 86 6.26 -18.51 -19.14
CA LYS A 86 6.49 -18.11 -20.54
C LYS A 86 7.57 -18.91 -21.24
N SER A 87 8.57 -19.45 -20.52
CA SER A 87 9.63 -20.25 -21.14
C SER A 87 9.32 -21.75 -21.27
N ARG A 88 8.26 -22.24 -20.63
CA ARG A 88 7.96 -23.67 -20.54
C ARG A 88 6.54 -24.06 -20.93
N THR A 89 5.65 -23.07 -21.06
CA THR A 89 4.24 -23.28 -21.38
C THR A 89 3.74 -22.16 -22.31
N ASN A 90 2.55 -22.33 -22.86
CA ASN A 90 1.81 -21.29 -23.58
C ASN A 90 0.78 -20.58 -22.71
N ILE A 91 0.75 -20.85 -21.40
CA ILE A 91 -0.21 -20.29 -20.47
C ILE A 91 0.01 -18.77 -20.39
N PRO A 92 -1.02 -17.94 -20.57
CA PRO A 92 -0.92 -16.50 -20.43
C PRO A 92 -0.65 -16.09 -18.98
N VAL A 93 0.18 -15.05 -18.84
CA VAL A 93 0.60 -14.50 -17.54
C VAL A 93 0.08 -13.08 -17.39
N TYR A 94 -0.82 -12.88 -16.45
CA TYR A 94 -1.38 -11.59 -16.10
C TYR A 94 -0.81 -11.10 -14.79
N TYR A 95 -0.47 -9.81 -14.70
CA TYR A 95 0.15 -9.25 -13.51
C TYR A 95 -0.73 -8.14 -12.94
N TYR A 96 -1.38 -8.43 -11.81
CA TYR A 96 -2.23 -7.49 -11.06
C TYR A 96 -1.43 -6.82 -9.94
N ILE A 97 -1.59 -5.52 -9.78
CA ILE A 97 -0.78 -4.61 -8.95
C ILE A 97 0.65 -4.55 -9.47
N SER A 98 0.87 -3.69 -10.46
CA SER A 98 2.13 -3.55 -11.19
C SER A 98 3.33 -3.39 -10.25
N PRO A 99 4.49 -3.96 -10.57
CA PRO A 99 5.70 -3.76 -9.81
C PRO A 99 6.11 -2.28 -9.80
N LYS A 100 6.38 -1.72 -8.62
CA LYS A 100 6.78 -0.30 -8.46
C LYS A 100 8.17 -0.01 -9.02
N ILE A 101 8.37 -0.33 -10.33
CA ILE A 101 9.66 -0.14 -11.00
C ILE A 101 9.99 1.33 -11.25
N TRP A 102 9.02 2.21 -11.20
CA TRP A 102 9.18 3.66 -11.24
C TRP A 102 9.94 4.21 -10.01
N ALA A 103 9.80 3.58 -8.86
CA ALA A 103 10.52 3.96 -7.64
C ALA A 103 11.95 3.40 -7.62
N TRP A 104 12.15 2.14 -8.04
CA TRP A 104 13.44 1.47 -8.00
C TRP A 104 13.45 0.23 -8.92
N LYS A 105 14.66 -0.21 -9.34
CA LYS A 105 14.83 -1.37 -10.22
C LYS A 105 14.08 -1.25 -11.55
N GLU A 106 14.10 -0.09 -12.16
CA GLU A 106 13.46 0.20 -13.45
C GLU A 106 13.87 -0.78 -14.56
N HIS A 107 15.09 -1.35 -14.49
CA HIS A 107 15.57 -2.37 -15.43
C HIS A 107 14.65 -3.62 -15.54
N ARG A 108 13.77 -3.85 -14.54
CA ARG A 108 12.79 -4.95 -14.57
C ARG A 108 11.75 -4.81 -15.67
N ILE A 109 11.61 -3.64 -16.28
CA ILE A 109 10.76 -3.45 -17.47
C ILE A 109 11.08 -4.46 -18.58
N LYS A 110 12.36 -4.83 -18.74
CA LYS A 110 12.78 -5.85 -19.71
C LYS A 110 12.18 -7.23 -19.42
N ASN A 111 12.08 -7.58 -18.14
CA ASN A 111 11.48 -8.84 -17.71
C ASN A 111 9.96 -8.81 -17.89
N ILE A 112 9.31 -7.70 -17.50
CA ILE A 112 7.87 -7.51 -17.65
C ILE A 112 7.50 -7.66 -19.14
N ARG A 113 8.19 -6.93 -20.02
CA ARG A 113 7.94 -6.97 -21.48
C ARG A 113 8.08 -8.36 -22.09
N ARG A 114 8.98 -9.19 -21.57
CA ARG A 114 9.23 -10.53 -22.07
C ARG A 114 8.27 -11.58 -21.50
N ASP A 115 7.91 -11.45 -20.24
CA ASP A 115 7.35 -12.54 -19.43
C ASP A 115 5.90 -12.29 -18.97
N VAL A 116 5.33 -11.09 -19.23
CA VAL A 116 3.97 -10.72 -18.80
C VAL A 116 3.16 -10.35 -20.03
N ASP A 117 2.01 -10.95 -20.20
CA ASP A 117 1.13 -10.66 -21.32
C ASP A 117 0.28 -9.41 -21.08
N GLU A 118 -0.34 -9.31 -19.89
CA GLU A 118 -1.14 -8.15 -19.52
C GLU A 118 -0.75 -7.64 -18.12
N LEU A 119 -0.61 -6.32 -17.99
CA LEU A 119 -0.19 -5.65 -16.76
C LEU A 119 -1.30 -4.72 -16.26
N PHE A 120 -1.69 -4.88 -14.99
CA PHE A 120 -2.76 -4.10 -14.38
C PHE A 120 -2.20 -3.21 -13.25
N SER A 121 -2.47 -1.92 -13.37
CA SER A 121 -2.07 -0.91 -12.39
C SER A 121 -3.23 -0.49 -11.49
N ILE A 122 -2.89 -0.15 -10.25
CA ILE A 122 -3.79 0.48 -9.28
C ILE A 122 -3.42 1.93 -8.98
N LEU A 123 -2.41 2.48 -9.68
CA LEU A 123 -1.94 3.86 -9.51
C LEU A 123 -2.00 4.58 -10.87
N PRO A 124 -2.76 5.68 -11.00
CA PRO A 124 -3.01 6.31 -12.32
C PRO A 124 -1.74 6.84 -12.99
N PHE A 125 -0.75 7.32 -12.24
CA PHE A 125 0.50 7.84 -12.80
C PHE A 125 1.39 6.74 -13.42
N GLU A 126 1.15 5.47 -13.11
CA GLU A 126 1.88 4.35 -13.70
C GLU A 126 1.59 4.24 -15.20
N VAL A 127 0.40 4.66 -15.66
CA VAL A 127 0.07 4.65 -17.09
C VAL A 127 1.09 5.46 -17.88
N ASP A 128 1.31 6.70 -17.50
CA ASP A 128 2.29 7.57 -18.17
C ASP A 128 3.72 7.00 -18.09
N PHE A 129 4.09 6.43 -16.94
CA PHE A 129 5.39 5.82 -16.77
C PHE A 129 5.60 4.61 -17.71
N PHE A 130 4.64 3.72 -17.81
CA PHE A 130 4.79 2.53 -18.65
C PHE A 130 4.58 2.86 -20.14
N GLU A 131 3.56 3.63 -20.50
CA GLU A 131 3.22 3.87 -21.90
C GLU A 131 4.10 4.95 -22.54
N LYS A 132 4.24 6.12 -21.92
CA LYS A 132 5.02 7.23 -22.50
C LYS A 132 6.52 6.99 -22.42
N LYS A 133 7.02 6.51 -21.29
CA LYS A 133 8.46 6.32 -21.09
C LYS A 133 8.97 4.99 -21.63
N HIS A 134 8.22 3.91 -21.46
CA HIS A 134 8.64 2.56 -21.80
C HIS A 134 7.94 1.97 -23.01
N HIS A 135 6.96 2.64 -23.60
CA HIS A 135 6.16 2.13 -24.73
C HIS A 135 5.65 0.71 -24.45
N TYR A 136 5.09 0.51 -23.25
CA TYR A 136 4.53 -0.75 -22.81
C TYR A 136 3.09 -0.52 -22.32
N PRO A 137 2.08 -1.21 -22.91
CA PRO A 137 0.69 -1.01 -22.54
C PRO A 137 0.44 -1.48 -21.10
N ILE A 138 -0.41 -0.75 -20.39
CA ILE A 138 -0.81 -1.07 -19.01
C ILE A 138 -2.28 -0.68 -18.80
N HIS A 139 -3.01 -1.46 -18.03
CA HIS A 139 -4.42 -1.21 -17.75
C HIS A 139 -4.58 -0.63 -16.35
N TYR A 140 -4.95 0.63 -16.25
CA TYR A 140 -5.38 1.20 -14.97
C TYR A 140 -6.79 0.69 -14.63
N VAL A 141 -6.92 -0.04 -13.55
CA VAL A 141 -8.18 -0.70 -13.17
C VAL A 141 -8.96 0.02 -12.06
N GLY A 142 -8.40 1.07 -11.50
CA GLY A 142 -8.88 1.72 -10.28
C GLY A 142 -7.98 1.38 -9.08
N ASN A 143 -8.35 1.86 -7.90
CA ASN A 143 -7.54 1.68 -6.70
C ASN A 143 -8.34 0.97 -5.59
N PRO A 144 -7.91 -0.24 -5.14
CA PRO A 144 -8.64 -1.00 -4.12
C PRO A 144 -8.78 -0.28 -2.78
N THR A 145 -7.80 0.53 -2.38
CA THR A 145 -7.88 1.33 -1.15
C THR A 145 -8.99 2.38 -1.25
N ALA A 146 -9.12 3.02 -2.43
CA ALA A 146 -10.20 3.97 -2.66
C ALA A 146 -11.58 3.30 -2.63
N ASP A 147 -11.68 2.07 -3.12
CA ASP A 147 -12.92 1.28 -3.08
C ASP A 147 -13.31 0.93 -1.65
N GLU A 148 -12.35 0.47 -0.83
CA GLU A 148 -12.58 0.14 0.57
C GLU A 148 -13.00 1.37 1.39
N VAL A 149 -12.31 2.50 1.24
CA VAL A 149 -12.68 3.73 1.95
C VAL A 149 -14.07 4.22 1.53
N ARG A 150 -14.39 4.21 0.24
CA ARG A 150 -15.74 4.57 -0.24
C ARG A 150 -16.83 3.66 0.34
N SER A 151 -16.58 2.34 0.33
CA SER A 151 -17.51 1.37 0.90
C SER A 151 -17.73 1.59 2.40
N TYR A 152 -16.66 1.87 3.12
CA TYR A 152 -16.74 2.19 4.55
C TYR A 152 -17.55 3.46 4.80
N LEU A 153 -17.26 4.56 4.11
CA LEU A 153 -17.97 5.83 4.27
C LEU A 153 -19.45 5.74 3.89
N ALA A 154 -19.79 4.91 2.90
CA ALA A 154 -21.17 4.66 2.51
C ALA A 154 -21.95 3.85 3.55
N SER A 155 -21.29 2.94 4.28
CA SER A 155 -21.92 2.06 5.28
C SER A 155 -21.90 2.64 6.70
N SER A 156 -21.05 3.63 6.97
CA SER A 156 -20.84 4.20 8.29
C SER A 156 -21.06 5.71 8.23
N PRO A 157 -22.28 6.21 8.42
CA PRO A 157 -22.54 7.64 8.46
C PRO A 157 -21.72 8.28 9.58
N PRO A 158 -21.26 9.53 9.41
CA PRO A 158 -20.47 10.23 10.41
C PRO A 158 -21.24 10.26 11.75
N SER A 159 -20.67 9.60 12.75
CA SER A 159 -21.17 9.68 14.13
C SER A 159 -20.89 11.07 14.68
N GLY A 160 -21.84 11.62 15.45
CA GLY A 160 -21.77 12.96 16.00
C GLY A 160 -20.47 13.28 16.72
N GLY A 161 -20.16 14.58 16.79
CA GLY A 161 -18.89 15.12 17.24
C GLY A 161 -18.45 14.59 18.61
N GLU A 162 -17.18 14.30 18.71
CA GLU A 162 -16.48 14.04 19.96
C GLU A 162 -16.33 15.35 20.75
N ASP A 163 -16.27 15.30 22.08
CA ASP A 163 -16.10 16.47 22.94
C ASP A 163 -14.78 17.24 22.64
N LYS A 164 -13.75 16.52 22.15
CA LYS A 164 -12.48 17.10 21.72
C LYS A 164 -12.10 16.55 20.32
N PRO A 165 -11.54 17.41 19.44
CA PRO A 165 -11.04 16.94 18.15
C PRO A 165 -9.88 15.95 18.33
N ILE A 166 -9.70 15.05 17.36
CA ILE A 166 -8.73 13.95 17.43
C ILE A 166 -7.53 14.24 16.54
N ILE A 167 -6.31 14.07 17.07
CA ILE A 167 -5.10 13.91 16.27
C ILE A 167 -4.78 12.41 16.22
N ALA A 168 -4.83 11.84 15.01
CA ALA A 168 -4.53 10.44 14.79
C ALA A 168 -3.03 10.22 14.55
N LEU A 169 -2.45 9.19 15.17
CA LEU A 169 -1.08 8.74 14.91
C LEU A 169 -1.10 7.39 14.18
N LEU A 170 -0.49 7.34 13.00
CA LEU A 170 -0.28 6.13 12.21
C LEU A 170 1.23 5.90 12.05
N ALA A 171 1.84 5.26 13.05
CA ALA A 171 3.30 5.20 13.20
C ALA A 171 3.98 4.12 12.32
N GLY A 172 3.23 3.45 11.46
CA GLY A 172 3.71 2.39 10.58
C GLY A 172 3.20 1.00 10.95
N SER A 173 3.46 0.03 10.08
CA SER A 173 2.97 -1.35 10.21
C SER A 173 4.04 -2.33 10.69
N ARG A 174 5.29 -1.89 10.88
CA ARG A 174 6.42 -2.75 11.30
C ARG A 174 7.04 -2.24 12.58
N ARG A 175 7.53 -3.15 13.43
CA ARG A 175 8.19 -2.80 14.70
C ARG A 175 9.30 -1.75 14.52
N GLN A 176 10.09 -1.85 13.44
CA GLN A 176 11.16 -0.89 13.19
C GLN A 176 10.62 0.51 12.83
N GLU A 177 9.59 0.59 11.98
CA GLU A 177 8.93 1.86 11.64
C GLU A 177 8.35 2.54 12.88
N ILE A 178 7.63 1.77 13.71
CA ILE A 178 7.05 2.26 14.97
C ILE A 178 8.16 2.77 15.91
N LYS A 179 9.22 1.99 16.12
CA LYS A 179 10.36 2.38 16.95
C LYS A 179 11.02 3.67 16.47
N ASP A 180 11.13 3.84 15.16
CA ASP A 180 11.82 4.98 14.57
C ASP A 180 10.96 6.26 14.54
N ASN A 181 9.64 6.13 14.32
CA ASN A 181 8.75 7.27 14.10
C ASN A 181 7.94 7.68 15.34
N LEU A 182 7.38 6.72 16.08
CA LEU A 182 6.42 6.98 17.15
C LEU A 182 6.94 7.89 18.26
N PRO A 183 8.18 7.75 18.77
CA PRO A 183 8.68 8.64 19.83
C PRO A 183 8.64 10.13 19.44
N ALA A 184 9.08 10.48 18.25
CA ALA A 184 9.07 11.85 17.77
C ALA A 184 7.64 12.36 17.50
N MET A 185 6.73 11.51 17.04
CA MET A 185 5.31 11.86 16.88
C MET A 185 4.67 12.18 18.22
N ILE A 186 4.88 11.36 19.27
CA ILE A 186 4.35 11.58 20.64
C ILE A 186 4.88 12.89 21.20
N GLU A 187 6.18 13.14 21.09
CA GLU A 187 6.79 14.36 21.59
C GLU A 187 6.26 15.61 20.86
N ALA A 188 6.04 15.51 19.54
CA ALA A 188 5.49 16.62 18.75
C ALA A 188 4.07 16.98 19.14
N VAL A 189 3.21 15.99 19.45
CA VAL A 189 1.81 16.23 19.80
C VAL A 189 1.60 16.57 21.28
N SER A 190 2.60 16.41 22.14
CA SER A 190 2.46 16.63 23.58
C SER A 190 1.88 18.00 23.98
N PRO A 191 2.18 19.14 23.31
CA PRO A 191 1.59 20.43 23.66
C PRO A 191 0.09 20.53 23.37
N TYR A 192 -0.45 19.67 22.50
CA TYR A 192 -1.84 19.74 22.04
C TYR A 192 -2.81 18.86 22.84
N MET A 193 -2.33 18.09 23.82
CA MET A 193 -3.15 17.11 24.56
C MET A 193 -4.24 17.74 25.45
N ASN A 194 -4.15 19.03 25.75
CA ASN A 194 -5.21 19.74 26.46
C ASN A 194 -6.42 20.02 25.55
N ASP A 195 -6.18 20.30 24.29
CA ASP A 195 -7.19 20.71 23.31
C ASP A 195 -7.65 19.58 22.41
N TYR A 196 -6.81 18.55 22.24
CA TYR A 196 -7.05 17.40 21.36
C TYR A 196 -6.93 16.08 22.12
N ARG A 197 -7.71 15.09 21.70
CA ARG A 197 -7.40 13.69 22.02
C ARG A 197 -6.35 13.19 21.02
N VAL A 198 -5.34 12.52 21.52
CA VAL A 198 -4.31 11.91 20.68
C VAL A 198 -4.49 10.40 20.70
N ILE A 199 -4.79 9.83 19.54
CA ILE A 199 -5.12 8.41 19.41
C ILE A 199 -4.19 7.74 18.40
N LEU A 200 -3.50 6.69 18.82
CA LEU A 200 -2.62 5.87 18.00
C LEU A 200 -3.39 4.66 17.44
N ALA A 201 -3.38 4.50 16.13
CA ALA A 201 -3.84 3.27 15.49
C ALA A 201 -2.77 2.17 15.61
N GLY A 202 -3.04 1.14 16.40
CA GLY A 202 -2.19 -0.04 16.50
C GLY A 202 -2.28 -0.90 15.24
N ALA A 203 -1.13 -1.21 14.65
CA ALA A 203 -1.05 -2.02 13.43
C ALA A 203 -1.42 -3.48 13.70
N PRO A 204 -2.15 -4.16 12.79
CA PRO A 204 -2.42 -5.58 12.92
C PRO A 204 -1.14 -6.41 13.03
N GLY A 205 -1.08 -7.33 13.99
CA GLY A 205 0.09 -8.21 14.20
C GLY A 205 1.22 -7.59 15.04
N ILE A 206 1.01 -6.41 15.62
CA ILE A 206 1.92 -5.82 16.63
C ILE A 206 1.24 -5.89 18.00
N ASP A 207 1.91 -6.47 18.97
CA ASP A 207 1.37 -6.70 20.30
C ASP A 207 1.14 -5.39 21.07
N ALA A 208 0.10 -5.34 21.92
CA ALA A 208 -0.21 -4.20 22.75
C ALA A 208 0.96 -3.82 23.68
N ASP A 209 1.65 -4.82 24.24
CA ASP A 209 2.81 -4.61 25.11
C ASP A 209 3.94 -3.85 24.40
N TYR A 210 4.09 -4.07 23.10
CA TYR A 210 5.09 -3.32 22.33
C TYR A 210 4.76 -1.82 22.26
N TYR A 211 3.50 -1.48 22.03
CA TYR A 211 3.06 -0.08 22.05
C TYR A 211 3.13 0.53 23.44
N ALA A 212 2.81 -0.24 24.49
CA ALA A 212 2.89 0.23 25.87
C ALA A 212 4.29 0.73 26.24
N THR A 213 5.35 0.22 25.63
CA THR A 213 6.73 0.70 25.84
C THR A 213 6.95 2.15 25.39
N PHE A 214 6.12 2.68 24.48
CA PHE A 214 6.23 4.04 23.97
C PHE A 214 5.18 4.99 24.55
N VAL A 215 3.95 4.51 24.77
CA VAL A 215 2.83 5.38 25.14
C VAL A 215 2.61 5.52 26.64
N LYS A 216 3.27 4.68 27.46
CA LYS A 216 3.10 4.74 28.94
C LYS A 216 3.44 6.12 29.50
N GLY A 217 2.46 6.74 30.14
CA GLY A 217 2.62 8.08 30.74
C GLY A 217 2.58 9.24 29.75
N SER A 218 2.35 9.01 28.46
CA SER A 218 2.29 10.06 27.43
C SER A 218 0.90 10.69 27.28
N GLY A 219 -0.17 10.07 27.78
CA GLY A 219 -1.55 10.51 27.53
C GLY A 219 -2.11 10.09 26.18
N VAL A 220 -1.35 9.36 25.36
CA VAL A 220 -1.81 8.82 24.06
C VAL A 220 -2.65 7.58 24.27
N GLU A 221 -3.86 7.58 23.72
CA GLU A 221 -4.74 6.41 23.65
C GLU A 221 -4.31 5.48 22.51
N VAL A 222 -4.53 4.17 22.65
CA VAL A 222 -4.24 3.20 21.57
C VAL A 222 -5.50 2.43 21.22
N VAL A 223 -5.82 2.37 19.92
CA VAL A 223 -6.94 1.57 19.39
C VAL A 223 -6.42 0.50 18.43
N TYR A 224 -7.08 -0.65 18.38
CA TYR A 224 -6.66 -1.78 17.55
C TYR A 224 -7.79 -2.18 16.61
N ASN A 225 -7.45 -2.43 15.34
CA ASN A 225 -8.40 -2.78 14.28
C ASN A 225 -9.48 -1.70 14.04
N GLU A 226 -9.20 -0.46 14.42
CA GLU A 226 -10.13 0.68 14.34
C GLU A 226 -9.53 1.85 13.53
N THR A 227 -8.66 1.58 12.57
CA THR A 227 -8.01 2.64 11.78
C THR A 227 -9.04 3.47 11.01
N TYR A 228 -10.02 2.85 10.35
CA TYR A 228 -11.05 3.58 9.60
C TYR A 228 -12.03 4.32 10.51
N PRO A 229 -12.57 3.72 11.61
CA PRO A 229 -13.33 4.47 12.61
C PRO A 229 -12.58 5.67 13.19
N LEU A 230 -11.27 5.53 13.43
CA LEU A 230 -10.42 6.62 13.91
C LEU A 230 -10.27 7.71 12.84
N LEU A 231 -9.92 7.36 11.59
CA LEU A 231 -9.75 8.32 10.51
C LEU A 231 -11.05 9.06 10.18
N ALA A 232 -12.20 8.38 10.25
CA ALA A 232 -13.50 9.01 10.01
C ALA A 232 -13.84 10.14 11.00
N LYS A 233 -13.20 10.17 12.17
CA LYS A 233 -13.39 11.17 13.23
C LYS A 233 -12.18 12.09 13.41
N ALA A 234 -11.04 11.78 12.80
CA ALA A 234 -9.81 12.51 13.02
C ALA A 234 -9.88 13.92 12.43
N HIS A 235 -9.39 14.88 13.18
CA HIS A 235 -9.22 16.26 12.76
C HIS A 235 -7.94 16.48 11.96
N ALA A 236 -6.85 15.86 12.40
CA ALA A 236 -5.54 15.86 11.73
C ALA A 236 -4.81 14.54 12.01
N ALA A 237 -3.73 14.25 11.28
CA ALA A 237 -2.96 13.04 11.49
C ALA A 237 -1.45 13.23 11.28
N LEU A 238 -0.65 12.47 12.03
CA LEU A 238 0.76 12.20 11.75
C LEU A 238 0.85 10.78 11.18
N VAL A 239 1.37 10.63 9.97
CA VAL A 239 1.28 9.38 9.21
C VAL A 239 2.64 8.94 8.71
N THR A 240 3.04 7.72 9.01
CA THR A 240 4.22 7.10 8.39
C THR A 240 3.95 6.78 6.92
N SER A 241 4.92 7.07 6.05
CA SER A 241 4.78 6.85 4.61
C SER A 241 4.40 5.42 4.27
N GLY A 242 3.41 5.27 3.38
CA GLY A 242 2.85 4.00 2.93
C GLY A 242 1.42 4.18 2.41
N THR A 243 0.67 3.10 2.33
CA THR A 243 -0.76 3.12 1.92
C THR A 243 -1.60 3.99 2.87
N ALA A 244 -1.24 4.05 4.14
CA ALA A 244 -1.92 4.86 5.15
C ALA A 244 -2.01 6.36 4.78
N THR A 245 -1.04 6.90 4.02
CA THR A 245 -1.13 8.29 3.55
C THR A 245 -2.28 8.51 2.59
N LEU A 246 -2.55 7.53 1.72
CA LEU A 246 -3.67 7.59 0.79
C LEU A 246 -5.00 7.38 1.53
N GLU A 247 -5.08 6.41 2.43
CA GLU A 247 -6.26 6.19 3.27
C GLU A 247 -6.63 7.47 4.03
N THR A 248 -5.67 8.09 4.70
CA THR A 248 -5.87 9.34 5.45
C THR A 248 -6.40 10.47 4.56
N ALA A 249 -5.85 10.62 3.36
CA ALA A 249 -6.34 11.62 2.39
C ALA A 249 -7.76 11.33 1.90
N LEU A 250 -8.10 10.06 1.67
CA LEU A 250 -9.44 9.65 1.23
C LEU A 250 -10.51 9.82 2.32
N PHE A 251 -10.12 9.81 3.60
CA PHE A 251 -10.96 10.23 4.72
C PHE A 251 -11.03 11.75 4.89
N ASN A 252 -10.38 12.55 4.02
CA ASN A 252 -10.27 13.99 4.13
C ASN A 252 -9.64 14.47 5.45
N VAL A 253 -8.67 13.73 5.98
CA VAL A 253 -7.94 14.08 7.19
C VAL A 253 -6.60 14.75 6.82
N PRO A 254 -6.40 16.05 7.12
CA PRO A 254 -5.11 16.69 6.93
C PRO A 254 -3.99 15.98 7.66
N GLN A 255 -2.84 15.83 7.00
CA GLN A 255 -1.77 15.00 7.52
C GLN A 255 -0.37 15.58 7.29
N VAL A 256 0.54 15.25 8.19
CA VAL A 256 1.99 15.38 8.00
C VAL A 256 2.58 13.98 7.82
N VAL A 257 3.31 13.79 6.73
CA VAL A 257 3.97 12.50 6.46
C VAL A 257 5.32 12.46 7.16
N CYS A 258 5.47 11.48 8.04
CA CYS A 258 6.63 11.31 8.93
C CYS A 258 7.36 10.01 8.58
N TYR A 259 8.64 10.10 8.20
CA TYR A 259 9.42 8.91 7.90
C TYR A 259 10.90 9.07 8.26
N LYS A 260 11.31 8.39 9.32
CA LYS A 260 12.71 8.31 9.72
C LYS A 260 13.43 7.30 8.85
N LEU A 261 14.36 7.78 8.03
CA LEU A 261 15.21 6.89 7.25
C LEU A 261 16.32 6.29 8.15
N PRO A 262 16.52 4.96 8.11
CA PRO A 262 17.65 4.37 8.81
C PRO A 262 18.96 4.87 8.18
N LEU A 263 19.91 5.33 9.02
CA LEU A 263 21.24 5.80 8.61
C LEU A 263 21.24 7.09 7.74
N PRO A 264 21.09 8.28 8.34
CA PRO A 264 20.91 9.55 7.61
C PRO A 264 22.01 9.88 6.61
N LYS A 265 23.26 9.46 6.83
CA LYS A 265 24.38 9.68 5.88
C LYS A 265 24.29 8.79 4.63
N ILE A 266 23.84 7.54 4.78
CA ILE A 266 23.60 6.61 3.68
C ILE A 266 22.27 6.93 2.99
N ALA A 267 21.25 7.36 3.74
CA ALA A 267 19.97 7.75 3.22
C ALA A 267 20.04 8.85 2.16
N ARG A 268 20.94 9.85 2.32
CA ARG A 268 21.17 10.90 1.32
C ARG A 268 21.72 10.34 0.01
N ILE A 269 22.62 9.36 0.08
CA ILE A 269 23.19 8.67 -1.08
C ILE A 269 22.14 7.75 -1.71
N VAL A 270 21.45 6.96 -0.90
CA VAL A 270 20.38 6.03 -1.34
C VAL A 270 19.25 6.80 -2.01
N ARG A 271 18.79 7.92 -1.42
CA ARG A 271 17.77 8.79 -2.04
C ARG A 271 18.23 9.32 -3.39
N ARG A 272 19.48 9.81 -3.50
CA ARG A 272 20.00 10.39 -4.74
C ARG A 272 20.19 9.38 -5.88
N TYR A 273 20.50 8.12 -5.55
CA TYR A 273 20.86 7.12 -6.56
C TYR A 273 19.85 5.98 -6.74
N LEU A 274 19.01 5.71 -5.73
CA LEU A 274 18.08 4.56 -5.76
C LEU A 274 16.61 4.98 -5.84
N ILE A 275 16.22 6.13 -5.30
CA ILE A 275 14.84 6.63 -5.35
C ILE A 275 14.77 7.70 -6.44
N LYS A 276 14.20 7.36 -7.57
CA LYS A 276 14.09 8.23 -8.76
C LYS A 276 12.82 9.11 -8.76
N VAL A 277 12.09 9.13 -7.65
CA VAL A 277 10.82 9.85 -7.56
C VAL A 277 10.94 11.08 -6.66
N PRO A 278 10.24 12.17 -6.99
CA PRO A 278 10.29 13.40 -6.20
C PRO A 278 9.62 13.25 -4.82
N TYR A 279 8.66 12.35 -4.69
CA TYR A 279 7.83 12.15 -3.51
C TYR A 279 7.84 10.70 -3.04
N ILE A 280 7.47 10.47 -1.77
CA ILE A 280 7.35 9.12 -1.19
C ILE A 280 5.91 8.75 -0.80
N SER A 281 5.05 9.74 -0.54
CA SER A 281 3.63 9.50 -0.26
C SER A 281 2.86 9.24 -1.54
N LEU A 282 1.88 8.34 -1.48
CA LEU A 282 0.99 8.09 -2.61
C LEU A 282 0.17 9.34 -2.97
N VAL A 283 -0.15 10.18 -1.99
CA VAL A 283 -0.89 11.43 -2.20
C VAL A 283 -0.14 12.35 -3.16
N ASN A 284 1.13 12.67 -2.87
CA ASN A 284 1.93 13.54 -3.69
C ASN A 284 2.27 12.91 -5.06
N LEU A 285 2.53 11.59 -5.09
CA LEU A 285 2.77 10.85 -6.33
C LEU A 285 1.56 10.86 -7.27
N ILE A 286 0.34 10.67 -6.73
CA ILE A 286 -0.88 10.69 -7.53
C ILE A 286 -1.20 12.13 -7.99
N ALA A 287 -0.97 13.12 -7.14
CA ALA A 287 -1.16 14.53 -7.47
C ALA A 287 -0.09 15.08 -8.42
N ASP A 288 1.06 14.41 -8.53
CA ASP A 288 2.28 14.87 -9.23
C ASP A 288 2.73 16.27 -8.75
N ARG A 289 2.48 16.57 -7.48
CA ARG A 289 2.91 17.78 -6.78
C ARG A 289 2.84 17.57 -5.27
N GLU A 290 3.41 18.48 -4.51
CA GLU A 290 3.27 18.48 -3.06
C GLU A 290 1.85 18.91 -2.68
N VAL A 291 1.12 18.00 -2.03
CA VAL A 291 -0.19 18.21 -1.38
C VAL A 291 -0.02 18.08 0.12
N VAL A 292 0.80 17.14 0.56
CA VAL A 292 1.12 16.89 1.96
C VAL A 292 2.62 17.07 2.19
N THR A 293 3.00 17.68 3.29
CA THR A 293 4.41 17.83 3.66
C THR A 293 5.01 16.48 4.03
N GLU A 294 6.17 16.15 3.43
CA GLU A 294 6.93 14.94 3.71
C GLU A 294 8.19 15.25 4.52
N LEU A 295 8.18 14.91 5.79
CA LEU A 295 9.33 15.06 6.68
C LEU A 295 10.19 13.79 6.66
N LEU A 296 11.38 13.91 6.06
CA LEU A 296 12.27 12.80 5.79
C LEU A 296 13.68 13.07 6.30
N ALA A 297 14.33 12.05 6.83
CA ALA A 297 15.75 12.11 7.22
C ALA A 297 16.09 13.30 8.13
N ASP A 298 16.73 14.33 7.60
CA ASP A 298 17.17 15.53 8.30
C ASP A 298 16.03 16.52 8.61
N THR A 299 14.93 16.46 7.88
CA THR A 299 13.71 17.24 8.19
C THR A 299 12.78 16.52 9.17
N PHE A 300 13.00 15.24 9.46
CA PHE A 300 12.23 14.51 10.45
C PHE A 300 12.72 14.83 11.86
N THR A 301 12.27 15.96 12.39
CA THR A 301 12.55 16.43 13.75
C THR A 301 11.26 16.78 14.47
N VAL A 302 11.25 16.73 15.80
CA VAL A 302 10.09 17.10 16.63
C VAL A 302 9.58 18.49 16.30
N ASP A 303 10.48 19.46 16.15
CA ASP A 303 10.11 20.86 15.86
C ASP A 303 9.49 21.01 14.48
N HIS A 304 10.03 20.35 13.45
CA HIS A 304 9.40 20.37 12.13
C HIS A 304 8.04 19.67 12.12
N ILE A 305 7.91 18.53 12.80
CA ILE A 305 6.62 17.82 12.91
C ILE A 305 5.59 18.73 13.56
N ARG A 306 5.96 19.40 14.67
CA ARG A 306 5.09 20.32 15.40
C ARG A 306 4.69 21.52 14.54
N HIS A 307 5.65 22.14 13.86
CA HIS A 307 5.41 23.28 12.98
C HIS A 307 4.42 22.90 11.85
N GLU A 308 4.67 21.80 11.15
CA GLU A 308 3.78 21.36 10.06
C GLU A 308 2.41 20.90 10.57
N LEU A 309 2.35 20.27 11.76
CA LEU A 309 1.08 19.93 12.39
C LEU A 309 0.26 21.18 12.68
N GLU A 310 0.85 22.21 13.28
CA GLU A 310 0.18 23.46 13.60
C GLU A 310 -0.44 24.11 12.36
N ARG A 311 0.26 24.12 11.25
CA ARG A 311 -0.22 24.68 9.96
C ARG A 311 -1.48 23.99 9.42
N ILE A 312 -1.67 22.71 9.72
CA ILE A 312 -2.81 21.93 9.19
C ILE A 312 -3.96 21.76 10.19
N LEU A 313 -3.81 22.24 11.43
CA LEU A 313 -4.92 22.21 12.39
C LEU A 313 -6.04 23.17 12.01
N SER A 314 -5.72 24.31 11.37
CA SER A 314 -6.70 25.29 10.90
C SER A 314 -6.12 26.19 9.80
N GLY A 315 -6.98 26.97 9.14
CA GLY A 315 -6.56 28.01 8.21
C GLY A 315 -6.20 27.52 6.80
N PRO A 316 -5.58 28.39 5.98
CA PRO A 316 -5.49 28.22 4.54
C PRO A 316 -4.62 27.01 4.10
N ASP A 317 -3.66 26.58 4.91
CA ASP A 317 -2.84 25.42 4.57
C ASP A 317 -3.66 24.13 4.67
N ARG A 318 -4.55 24.04 5.67
CA ARG A 318 -5.53 22.96 5.79
C ARG A 318 -6.47 22.93 4.57
N ASP A 319 -7.01 24.08 4.18
CA ASP A 319 -7.97 24.18 3.08
C ASP A 319 -7.32 23.76 1.75
N ARG A 320 -6.09 24.23 1.47
CA ARG A 320 -5.32 23.81 0.29
C ARG A 320 -5.03 22.32 0.25
N MET A 321 -4.76 21.71 1.41
CA MET A 321 -4.54 20.26 1.50
C MET A 321 -5.82 19.48 1.17
N LEU A 322 -6.97 19.91 1.67
CA LEU A 322 -8.26 19.29 1.36
C LEU A 322 -8.64 19.43 -0.12
N GLU A 323 -8.37 20.59 -0.75
CA GLU A 323 -8.50 20.76 -2.21
C GLU A 323 -7.60 19.78 -2.98
N GLY A 324 -6.36 19.59 -2.51
CA GLY A 324 -5.45 18.59 -3.06
C GLY A 324 -5.97 17.17 -2.93
N TYR A 325 -6.64 16.82 -1.85
CA TYR A 325 -7.27 15.50 -1.68
C TYR A 325 -8.43 15.28 -2.65
N ALA A 326 -9.22 16.32 -2.92
CA ALA A 326 -10.26 16.26 -3.94
C ALA A 326 -9.66 16.02 -5.35
N GLU A 327 -8.49 16.60 -5.65
CA GLU A 327 -7.76 16.30 -6.88
C GLU A 327 -7.27 14.84 -6.92
N VAL A 328 -6.66 14.33 -5.85
CA VAL A 328 -6.23 12.94 -5.73
C VAL A 328 -7.39 11.97 -5.96
N SER A 329 -8.55 12.23 -5.33
CA SER A 329 -9.75 11.41 -5.51
C SER A 329 -10.25 11.43 -6.95
N ARG A 330 -10.23 12.57 -7.64
CA ARG A 330 -10.60 12.66 -9.06
C ARG A 330 -9.65 11.88 -9.96
N ARG A 331 -8.33 11.91 -9.70
CA ARG A 331 -7.33 11.16 -10.47
C ARG A 331 -7.46 9.65 -10.27
N LEU A 332 -7.83 9.22 -9.08
CA LEU A 332 -8.12 7.80 -8.80
C LEU A 332 -9.39 7.30 -9.52
N GLY A 333 -10.35 8.20 -9.77
CA GLY A 333 -11.61 7.85 -10.39
C GLY A 333 -12.55 7.07 -9.46
N THR A 334 -13.68 6.65 -10.02
CA THR A 334 -14.77 5.97 -9.27
C THR A 334 -14.89 4.49 -9.62
N GLN A 335 -14.00 3.97 -10.45
CA GLN A 335 -14.02 2.59 -10.92
C GLN A 335 -13.75 1.62 -9.78
N CYS A 336 -14.52 0.52 -9.73
CA CYS A 336 -14.27 -0.59 -8.81
C CYS A 336 -13.09 -1.41 -9.31
N ALA A 337 -11.95 -1.34 -8.63
CA ALA A 337 -10.71 -1.97 -9.08
C ALA A 337 -10.82 -3.51 -9.21
N PRO A 338 -11.39 -4.25 -8.25
CA PRO A 338 -11.58 -5.69 -8.38
C PRO A 338 -12.44 -6.09 -9.57
N ASP A 339 -13.53 -5.37 -9.83
CA ASP A 339 -14.48 -5.71 -10.90
C ASP A 339 -13.89 -5.39 -12.28
N ASN A 340 -13.20 -4.27 -12.42
CA ASN A 340 -12.52 -3.93 -13.67
C ASN A 340 -11.39 -4.91 -13.97
N ALA A 341 -10.56 -5.23 -12.98
CA ALA A 341 -9.50 -6.21 -13.14
C ALA A 341 -10.08 -7.58 -13.55
N ALA A 342 -11.16 -8.02 -12.89
CA ALA A 342 -11.81 -9.28 -13.19
C ALA A 342 -12.36 -9.32 -14.61
N ARG A 343 -13.05 -8.26 -15.04
CA ARG A 343 -13.62 -8.17 -16.39
C ARG A 343 -12.53 -8.23 -17.48
N LEU A 344 -11.45 -7.47 -17.31
CA LEU A 344 -10.34 -7.47 -18.25
C LEU A 344 -9.61 -8.82 -18.27
N ILE A 345 -9.29 -9.38 -17.10
CA ILE A 345 -8.64 -10.70 -17.01
C ILE A 345 -9.48 -11.78 -17.67
N TYR A 346 -10.79 -11.81 -17.39
CA TYR A 346 -11.70 -12.76 -18.01
C TYR A 346 -11.76 -12.60 -19.52
N GLY A 347 -11.86 -11.34 -20.00
CA GLY A 347 -11.87 -11.05 -21.44
C GLY A 347 -10.60 -11.49 -22.15
N PHE A 348 -9.43 -11.28 -21.55
CA PHE A 348 -8.16 -11.76 -22.11
C PHE A 348 -8.03 -13.29 -22.04
N CYS A 349 -8.45 -13.93 -20.94
CA CYS A 349 -8.49 -15.38 -20.85
C CYS A 349 -9.35 -16.00 -21.96
N ALA A 350 -10.55 -15.48 -22.18
CA ALA A 350 -11.48 -16.00 -23.21
C ALA A 350 -10.96 -15.87 -24.66
N GLN A 351 -10.00 -14.98 -24.90
CA GLN A 351 -9.34 -14.86 -26.22
C GLN A 351 -8.24 -15.90 -26.44
N HIS A 352 -7.79 -16.57 -25.39
CA HIS A 352 -6.73 -17.59 -25.43
C HIS A 352 -7.26 -19.03 -25.33
N LEU A 353 -8.55 -19.20 -24.98
CA LEU A 353 -9.27 -20.48 -24.99
C LEU A 353 -9.86 -20.77 -26.38
#